data_3628349156b849d540d8cf2c5ebb5d70
#
_entry.id   3628349156b849d540d8cf2c5ebb5d70
#
_cell.length_a   1.000
_cell.length_b   1.000
_cell.length_c   1.000
_cell.angle_alpha   90.00
_cell.angle_beta   90.00
_cell.angle_gamma   90.00
#
_symmetry.space_group_name_H-M   'P 1'
#
loop_
_entity.id
_entity.type
_entity.pdbx_description
1 polymer ?
#
loop_
_entity_poly.entity_id
_entity_poly.type
_entity_poly.pdbx_seq_one_letter_code
_entity_poly.pdbx_strand_id
1 'polypeptide(L)'
;MRAKKSYGQHFLINESLAGSIVKKALAVDPDLPILEVGPGKGVLTKYLIESGREWKAVEADRDMIAYLSNNYDIAEGQLISADFLKVKLEEVFNGKPFILLGNFPYNISSQIIFRAMKYQDLIPSVIGMFQKEVADRIIAPHGSKTYGAISVLNQVYYTGKTIFKVSPGSFNPPPKVQSSVIHLTRQLSLPESVKLSTFRTVVKSAFGQRRKMLRNTLKPFIKETSLLESGLFSKRPEQLSVQDYIQLTIDIQNQIE
;
A
#
# COMPACT_ATOMS: atom_id res chain seq x y z
N MET A 1 -14.56 24.29 6.54
CA MET A 1 -13.13 23.93 6.46
C MET A 1 -12.72 23.75 5.00
N ARG A 2 -11.58 24.30 4.59
CA ARG A 2 -11.04 24.12 3.22
C ARG A 2 -10.01 23.01 3.21
N ALA A 3 -9.98 22.23 2.13
CA ALA A 3 -8.96 21.21 1.93
C ALA A 3 -7.55 21.84 1.82
N LYS A 4 -6.60 21.26 2.54
CA LYS A 4 -5.20 21.76 2.56
C LYS A 4 -4.41 21.01 1.49
N LYS A 5 -3.83 21.74 0.53
CA LYS A 5 -2.99 21.16 -0.54
C LYS A 5 -1.76 20.42 0.01
N SER A 6 -1.20 20.89 1.12
CA SER A 6 -0.04 20.26 1.80
C SER A 6 -0.31 18.84 2.27
N TYR A 7 -1.54 18.51 2.57
CA TYR A 7 -1.98 17.16 2.96
C TYR A 7 -2.56 16.34 1.80
N GLY A 8 -2.61 16.91 0.57
CA GLY A 8 -3.18 16.21 -0.59
C GLY A 8 -4.67 15.84 -0.41
N GLN A 9 -5.43 16.66 0.35
CA GLN A 9 -6.79 16.34 0.78
C GLN A 9 -7.79 16.44 -0.37
N HIS A 10 -8.47 15.32 -0.63
CA HIS A 10 -9.69 15.21 -1.42
C HIS A 10 -10.70 14.43 -0.58
N PHE A 11 -11.65 15.15 0.02
CA PHE A 11 -12.62 14.50 0.91
C PHE A 11 -13.64 13.73 0.09
N LEU A 12 -13.78 12.45 0.38
CA LEU A 12 -14.84 11.62 -0.18
C LEU A 12 -16.19 12.16 0.32
N ILE A 13 -17.14 12.37 -0.59
CA ILE A 13 -18.50 12.83 -0.29
C ILE A 13 -19.58 11.84 -0.74
N ASN A 14 -19.19 10.77 -1.40
CA ASN A 14 -20.09 9.71 -1.84
C ASN A 14 -20.35 8.73 -0.69
N GLU A 15 -21.45 8.92 0.01
CA GLU A 15 -21.83 8.16 1.19
C GLU A 15 -22.07 6.67 0.92
N SER A 16 -22.75 6.35 -0.18
CA SER A 16 -23.01 4.96 -0.56
C SER A 16 -21.72 4.20 -0.82
N LEU A 17 -20.76 4.85 -1.47
CA LEU A 17 -19.43 4.28 -1.69
C LEU A 17 -18.68 4.11 -0.36
N ALA A 18 -18.72 5.10 0.53
CA ALA A 18 -18.08 5.04 1.84
C ALA A 18 -18.59 3.84 2.67
N GLY A 19 -19.90 3.69 2.77
CA GLY A 19 -20.53 2.53 3.42
C GLY A 19 -20.12 1.19 2.78
N SER A 20 -20.05 1.15 1.43
CA SER A 20 -19.62 -0.04 0.71
C SER A 20 -18.16 -0.41 0.97
N ILE A 21 -17.27 0.57 1.09
CA ILE A 21 -15.84 0.38 1.42
C ILE A 21 -15.72 -0.22 2.82
N VAL A 22 -16.38 0.39 3.82
CA VAL A 22 -16.34 -0.10 5.21
C VAL A 22 -16.95 -1.50 5.32
N LYS A 23 -18.08 -1.75 4.65
CA LYS A 23 -18.68 -3.10 4.59
C LYS A 23 -17.70 -4.14 4.05
N LYS A 24 -16.88 -3.79 3.05
CA LYS A 24 -15.82 -4.69 2.57
C LYS A 24 -14.74 -4.92 3.61
N ALA A 25 -14.34 -3.90 4.37
CA ALA A 25 -13.34 -4.05 5.43
C ALA A 25 -13.86 -4.94 6.57
N LEU A 26 -15.10 -4.72 7.00
CA LEU A 26 -15.75 -5.52 8.05
C LEU A 26 -15.91 -7.00 7.68
N ALA A 27 -16.01 -7.29 6.39
CA ALA A 27 -16.18 -8.67 5.87
C ALA A 27 -14.87 -9.42 5.67
N VAL A 28 -13.70 -8.80 5.91
CA VAL A 28 -12.40 -9.48 5.72
C VAL A 28 -12.17 -10.53 6.79
N ASP A 29 -12.24 -10.11 8.04
CA ASP A 29 -12.04 -10.98 9.21
C ASP A 29 -12.76 -10.33 10.40
N PRO A 30 -13.74 -11.01 11.03
CA PRO A 30 -14.53 -10.46 12.13
C PRO A 30 -13.72 -10.18 13.40
N ASP A 31 -12.60 -10.81 13.62
CA ASP A 31 -11.80 -10.70 14.85
C ASP A 31 -10.71 -9.62 14.79
N LEU A 32 -10.40 -9.12 13.58
CA LEU A 32 -9.37 -8.11 13.42
C LEU A 32 -9.91 -6.69 13.64
N PRO A 33 -9.26 -5.85 14.45
CA PRO A 33 -9.57 -4.43 14.52
C PRO A 33 -9.21 -3.70 13.23
N ILE A 34 -9.74 -2.49 13.07
CA ILE A 34 -9.51 -1.66 11.88
C ILE A 34 -8.75 -0.39 12.25
N LEU A 35 -7.66 -0.11 11.53
CA LEU A 35 -6.96 1.16 11.59
C LEU A 35 -7.30 2.01 10.37
N GLU A 36 -8.01 3.11 10.57
CA GLU A 36 -8.28 4.11 9.52
C GLU A 36 -7.13 5.11 9.43
N VAL A 37 -6.61 5.35 8.23
CA VAL A 37 -5.56 6.35 7.99
C VAL A 37 -6.14 7.55 7.27
N GLY A 38 -6.03 8.72 7.91
CA GLY A 38 -6.51 9.98 7.38
C GLY A 38 -8.04 10.04 7.31
N PRO A 39 -8.76 9.93 8.42
CA PRO A 39 -10.23 9.95 8.45
C PRO A 39 -10.82 11.25 7.89
N GLY A 40 -10.06 12.35 7.92
CA GLY A 40 -10.49 13.64 7.41
C GLY A 40 -11.79 14.10 8.08
N LYS A 41 -12.87 14.20 7.31
CA LYS A 41 -14.20 14.57 7.85
C LYS A 41 -15.02 13.39 8.38
N GLY A 42 -14.43 12.19 8.48
CA GLY A 42 -15.07 11.04 9.11
C GLY A 42 -16.07 10.29 8.23
N VAL A 43 -15.99 10.42 6.90
CA VAL A 43 -16.94 9.77 5.99
C VAL A 43 -16.90 8.23 6.06
N LEU A 44 -15.73 7.63 6.33
CA LEU A 44 -15.61 6.20 6.62
C LEU A 44 -15.79 5.94 8.12
N THR A 45 -15.24 6.80 8.97
CA THR A 45 -15.24 6.71 10.43
C THR A 45 -16.64 6.49 11.00
N LYS A 46 -17.65 7.20 10.50
CA LYS A 46 -19.03 7.05 10.99
C LYS A 46 -19.56 5.61 10.85
N TYR A 47 -19.25 4.93 9.75
CA TYR A 47 -19.64 3.54 9.55
C TYR A 47 -18.83 2.56 10.41
N LEU A 48 -17.59 2.94 10.80
CA LEU A 48 -16.81 2.19 11.78
C LEU A 48 -17.44 2.30 13.17
N ILE A 49 -17.85 3.51 13.57
CA ILE A 49 -18.59 3.75 14.82
C ILE A 49 -19.87 2.91 14.87
N GLU A 50 -20.68 2.99 13.82
CA GLU A 50 -21.96 2.26 13.71
C GLU A 50 -21.76 0.73 13.72
N SER A 51 -20.61 0.23 13.31
CA SER A 51 -20.36 -1.21 13.21
C SER A 51 -20.15 -1.92 14.56
N GLY A 52 -19.83 -1.17 15.62
CA GLY A 52 -19.45 -1.73 16.93
C GLY A 52 -18.12 -2.47 16.94
N ARG A 53 -17.38 -2.48 15.81
CA ARG A 53 -16.07 -3.12 15.68
C ARG A 53 -15.00 -2.35 16.44
N GLU A 54 -13.98 -3.03 16.97
CA GLU A 54 -12.78 -2.35 17.47
C GLU A 54 -12.10 -1.62 16.32
N TRP A 55 -11.91 -0.30 16.46
CA TRP A 55 -11.26 0.55 15.47
C TRP A 55 -10.48 1.67 16.12
N LYS A 56 -9.48 2.16 15.42
CA LYS A 56 -8.78 3.41 15.70
C LYS A 56 -8.53 4.17 14.41
N ALA A 57 -8.26 5.48 14.53
CA ALA A 57 -7.89 6.32 13.39
C ALA A 57 -6.63 7.12 13.68
N VAL A 58 -5.78 7.32 12.66
CA VAL A 58 -4.60 8.18 12.73
C VAL A 58 -4.80 9.37 11.81
N GLU A 59 -4.73 10.58 12.37
CA GLU A 59 -4.89 11.85 11.65
C GLU A 59 -3.74 12.81 12.00
N ALA A 60 -3.15 13.43 10.99
CA ALA A 60 -2.06 14.39 11.16
C ALA A 60 -2.56 15.85 11.23
N ASP A 61 -3.71 16.14 10.62
CA ASP A 61 -4.28 17.48 10.58
C ASP A 61 -5.09 17.79 11.84
N ARG A 62 -4.56 18.69 12.68
CA ARG A 62 -5.22 19.11 13.94
C ARG A 62 -6.63 19.65 13.74
N ASP A 63 -6.91 20.32 12.62
CA ASP A 63 -8.26 20.83 12.34
C ASP A 63 -9.24 19.69 12.09
N MET A 64 -8.77 18.58 11.45
CA MET A 64 -9.59 17.38 11.25
C MET A 64 -9.80 16.64 12.56
N ILE A 65 -8.79 16.58 13.43
CA ILE A 65 -8.93 15.98 14.77
C ILE A 65 -10.00 16.74 15.57
N ALA A 66 -9.91 18.07 15.64
CA ALA A 66 -10.91 18.87 16.34
C ALA A 66 -12.32 18.71 15.72
N TYR A 67 -12.40 18.63 14.38
CA TYR A 67 -13.67 18.39 13.70
C TYR A 67 -14.27 17.03 14.09
N LEU A 68 -13.47 15.97 14.06
CA LEU A 68 -13.93 14.61 14.39
C LEU A 68 -14.41 14.53 15.84
N SER A 69 -13.63 15.04 16.79
CA SER A 69 -14.00 15.03 18.22
C SER A 69 -15.28 15.83 18.52
N ASN A 70 -15.59 16.87 17.73
CA ASN A 70 -16.79 17.69 17.94
C ASN A 70 -18.04 17.13 17.25
N ASN A 71 -17.89 16.24 16.25
CA ASN A 71 -19.00 15.80 15.41
C ASN A 71 -19.33 14.31 15.55
N TYR A 72 -18.45 13.53 16.20
CA TYR A 72 -18.63 12.10 16.39
C TYR A 72 -18.34 11.72 17.84
N ASP A 73 -19.05 10.71 18.33
CA ASP A 73 -18.78 10.09 19.62
C ASP A 73 -17.57 9.14 19.48
N ILE A 74 -16.39 9.68 19.77
CA ILE A 74 -15.11 8.97 19.66
C ILE A 74 -14.52 8.83 21.06
N ALA A 75 -14.36 7.60 21.52
CA ALA A 75 -13.80 7.31 22.82
C ALA A 75 -12.32 7.71 22.92
N GLU A 76 -11.85 7.95 24.12
CA GLU A 76 -10.45 8.24 24.40
C GLU A 76 -9.53 7.12 23.85
N GLY A 77 -8.46 7.51 23.13
CA GLY A 77 -7.51 6.59 22.52
C GLY A 77 -7.92 6.00 21.17
N GLN A 78 -9.14 6.25 20.67
CA GLN A 78 -9.53 5.84 19.32
C GLN A 78 -8.99 6.75 18.22
N LEU A 79 -8.82 8.06 18.50
CA LEU A 79 -8.27 9.02 17.56
C LEU A 79 -6.83 9.39 17.93
N ILE A 80 -5.88 8.96 17.12
CA ILE A 80 -4.45 9.16 17.31
C ILE A 80 -4.00 10.39 16.50
N SER A 81 -3.61 11.46 17.22
CA SER A 81 -3.09 12.69 16.61
C SER A 81 -1.61 12.50 16.23
N ALA A 82 -1.35 12.00 15.02
CA ALA A 82 0.01 11.70 14.58
C ALA A 82 0.12 11.59 13.05
N ASP A 83 1.36 11.68 12.54
CA ASP A 83 1.71 11.29 11.18
C ASP A 83 1.76 9.75 11.09
N PHE A 84 0.88 9.15 10.28
CA PHE A 84 0.84 7.70 10.09
C PHE A 84 2.21 7.11 9.74
N LEU A 85 3.03 7.83 8.99
CA LEU A 85 4.36 7.35 8.60
C LEU A 85 5.34 7.22 9.78
N LYS A 86 5.01 7.80 10.95
CA LYS A 86 5.85 7.82 12.16
C LYS A 86 5.26 7.03 13.34
N VAL A 87 3.96 6.69 13.28
CA VAL A 87 3.29 5.93 14.37
C VAL A 87 3.97 4.59 14.58
N LYS A 88 4.15 4.18 15.81
CA LYS A 88 4.57 2.82 16.17
C LYS A 88 3.36 1.89 16.05
N LEU A 89 3.28 1.17 14.95
CA LEU A 89 2.11 0.36 14.60
C LEU A 89 1.90 -0.80 15.57
N GLU A 90 2.97 -1.27 16.21
CA GLU A 90 2.94 -2.31 17.24
C GLU A 90 2.17 -1.87 18.51
N GLU A 91 2.16 -0.56 18.79
CA GLU A 91 1.49 0.00 19.98
C GLU A 91 -0.01 0.27 19.73
N VAL A 92 -0.45 0.37 18.48
CA VAL A 92 -1.82 0.79 18.12
C VAL A 92 -2.86 -0.17 18.68
N PHE A 93 -2.66 -1.47 18.52
CA PHE A 93 -3.53 -2.52 19.02
C PHE A 93 -2.77 -3.55 19.90
N ASN A 94 -1.74 -3.09 20.62
CA ASN A 94 -0.95 -3.92 21.52
C ASN A 94 -0.39 -5.18 20.86
N GLY A 95 0.16 -5.02 19.65
CA GLY A 95 0.74 -6.12 18.86
C GLY A 95 -0.27 -6.99 18.12
N LYS A 96 -1.58 -6.76 18.26
CA LYS A 96 -2.59 -7.48 17.48
C LYS A 96 -2.53 -7.08 15.99
N PRO A 97 -2.66 -8.02 15.05
CA PRO A 97 -2.88 -7.72 13.65
C PRO A 97 -4.18 -6.91 13.44
N PHE A 98 -4.20 -6.09 12.39
CA PHE A 98 -5.33 -5.23 12.08
C PHE A 98 -5.50 -5.01 10.57
N ILE A 99 -6.70 -4.62 10.16
CA ILE A 99 -7.01 -4.21 8.79
C ILE A 99 -6.65 -2.74 8.62
N LEU A 100 -5.85 -2.39 7.62
CA LEU A 100 -5.56 -1.02 7.26
C LEU A 100 -6.62 -0.51 6.27
N LEU A 101 -7.31 0.56 6.65
CA LEU A 101 -8.39 1.17 5.86
C LEU A 101 -8.10 2.64 5.61
N GLY A 102 -8.50 3.18 4.44
CA GLY A 102 -8.51 4.64 4.27
C GLY A 102 -8.76 5.14 2.86
N ASN A 103 -9.19 6.39 2.80
CA ASN A 103 -9.07 7.23 1.62
C ASN A 103 -7.69 7.90 1.66
N PHE A 104 -6.65 7.18 1.22
CA PHE A 104 -5.26 7.59 1.47
C PHE A 104 -4.89 8.90 0.76
N PRO A 105 -4.23 9.84 1.47
CA PRO A 105 -3.71 11.06 0.84
C PRO A 105 -2.78 10.72 -0.33
N TYR A 106 -3.04 11.28 -1.51
CA TYR A 106 -2.34 10.88 -2.74
C TYR A 106 -0.83 11.12 -2.72
N ASN A 107 -0.40 12.17 -2.02
CA ASN A 107 1.02 12.55 -1.89
C ASN A 107 1.85 11.53 -1.09
N ILE A 108 1.25 10.73 -0.21
CA ILE A 108 1.92 9.73 0.61
C ILE A 108 1.43 8.30 0.38
N SER A 109 0.52 8.08 -0.55
CA SER A 109 -0.14 6.77 -0.75
C SER A 109 0.85 5.62 -1.02
N SER A 110 1.90 5.87 -1.79
CA SER A 110 2.97 4.87 -2.00
C SER A 110 3.77 4.59 -0.72
N GLN A 111 4.00 5.61 0.12
CA GLN A 111 4.70 5.45 1.40
C GLN A 111 3.85 4.63 2.39
N ILE A 112 2.52 4.80 2.36
CA ILE A 112 1.60 3.99 3.16
C ILE A 112 1.73 2.51 2.77
N ILE A 113 1.76 2.20 1.47
CA ILE A 113 1.96 0.82 0.99
C ILE A 113 3.33 0.27 1.40
N PHE A 114 4.41 1.04 1.25
CA PHE A 114 5.74 0.60 1.71
C PHE A 114 5.77 0.34 3.22
N ARG A 115 5.01 1.13 3.98
CA ARG A 115 4.86 0.90 5.41
C ARG A 115 4.06 -0.37 5.72
N ALA A 116 2.96 -0.61 5.00
CA ALA A 116 2.19 -1.86 5.11
C ALA A 116 3.07 -3.09 4.82
N MET A 117 3.89 -3.04 3.77
CA MET A 117 4.84 -4.13 3.47
C MET A 117 5.88 -4.34 4.59
N LYS A 118 6.36 -3.26 5.23
CA LYS A 118 7.30 -3.37 6.37
C LYS A 118 6.66 -4.05 7.56
N TYR A 119 5.37 -3.80 7.80
CA TYR A 119 4.59 -4.31 8.92
C TYR A 119 3.58 -5.36 8.48
N GLN A 120 3.91 -6.15 7.46
CA GLN A 120 3.01 -7.12 6.84
C GLN A 120 2.47 -8.18 7.83
N ASP A 121 3.18 -8.46 8.91
CA ASP A 121 2.74 -9.37 9.96
C ASP A 121 1.63 -8.78 10.84
N LEU A 122 1.62 -7.44 11.01
CA LEU A 122 0.56 -6.71 11.69
C LEU A 122 -0.58 -6.28 10.77
N ILE A 123 -0.33 -6.22 9.44
CA ILE A 123 -1.31 -5.72 8.47
C ILE A 123 -1.63 -6.83 7.46
N PRO A 124 -2.45 -7.82 7.82
CA PRO A 124 -2.82 -8.91 6.90
C PRO A 124 -3.73 -8.45 5.76
N SER A 125 -4.34 -7.28 5.87
CA SER A 125 -5.24 -6.75 4.84
C SER A 125 -5.19 -5.23 4.75
N VAL A 126 -5.20 -4.71 3.52
CA VAL A 126 -5.29 -3.26 3.22
C VAL A 126 -6.47 -3.02 2.29
N ILE A 127 -7.40 -2.18 2.70
CA ILE A 127 -8.46 -1.66 1.82
C ILE A 127 -8.26 -0.16 1.69
N GLY A 128 -7.72 0.25 0.56
CA GLY A 128 -7.29 1.62 0.36
C GLY A 128 -7.75 2.22 -0.95
N MET A 129 -8.07 3.52 -0.89
CA MET A 129 -8.34 4.31 -2.09
C MET A 129 -7.08 5.06 -2.51
N PHE A 130 -6.78 4.98 -3.81
CA PHE A 130 -5.59 5.54 -4.45
C PHE A 130 -5.98 6.26 -5.74
N GLN A 131 -5.10 7.10 -6.26
CA GLN A 131 -5.19 7.47 -7.68
C GLN A 131 -5.16 6.20 -8.53
N LYS A 132 -6.00 6.15 -9.57
CA LYS A 132 -6.15 4.95 -10.42
C LYS A 132 -4.81 4.42 -10.94
N GLU A 133 -3.93 5.31 -11.41
CA GLU A 133 -2.61 4.91 -11.92
C GLU A 133 -1.75 4.23 -10.84
N VAL A 134 -1.80 4.73 -9.59
CA VAL A 134 -1.06 4.13 -8.47
C VAL A 134 -1.65 2.78 -8.10
N ALA A 135 -2.99 2.69 -7.99
CA ALA A 135 -3.69 1.43 -7.74
C ALA A 135 -3.35 0.37 -8.80
N ASP A 136 -3.46 0.74 -10.07
CA ASP A 136 -3.16 -0.15 -11.21
C ASP A 136 -1.70 -0.65 -11.16
N ARG A 137 -0.74 0.21 -10.78
CA ARG A 137 0.67 -0.20 -10.63
C ARG A 137 0.89 -1.16 -9.47
N ILE A 138 0.24 -0.96 -8.32
CA ILE A 138 0.41 -1.82 -7.14
C ILE A 138 0.02 -3.26 -7.47
N ILE A 139 -1.09 -3.46 -8.20
CA ILE A 139 -1.66 -4.78 -8.49
C ILE A 139 -1.37 -5.29 -9.92
N ALA A 140 -0.54 -4.58 -10.69
CA ALA A 140 -0.25 -4.91 -12.08
C ALA A 140 0.35 -6.32 -12.21
N PRO A 141 -0.13 -7.18 -13.11
CA PRO A 141 0.52 -8.45 -13.42
C PRO A 141 1.83 -8.22 -14.20
N HIS A 142 2.79 -9.13 -14.05
CA HIS A 142 4.00 -9.10 -14.86
C HIS A 142 3.67 -9.17 -16.36
N GLY A 143 4.54 -8.63 -17.20
CA GLY A 143 4.30 -8.51 -18.63
C GLY A 143 3.45 -7.31 -19.03
N SER A 144 2.75 -6.66 -18.09
CA SER A 144 1.91 -5.51 -18.39
C SER A 144 2.70 -4.19 -18.45
N LYS A 145 2.16 -3.20 -19.18
CA LYS A 145 2.74 -1.86 -19.29
C LYS A 145 2.86 -1.14 -17.95
N THR A 146 1.95 -1.40 -17.03
CA THR A 146 1.87 -0.77 -15.72
C THR A 146 2.74 -1.44 -14.65
N TYR A 147 3.20 -2.68 -14.89
CA TYR A 147 4.06 -3.41 -13.99
C TYR A 147 5.38 -2.67 -13.74
N GLY A 148 5.76 -2.52 -12.49
CA GLY A 148 6.93 -1.75 -12.08
C GLY A 148 7.50 -2.22 -10.74
N ALA A 149 8.51 -1.52 -10.22
CA ALA A 149 9.14 -1.88 -8.96
C ALA A 149 8.14 -2.02 -7.80
N ILE A 150 7.15 -1.12 -7.71
CA ILE A 150 6.13 -1.20 -6.66
C ILE A 150 5.26 -2.45 -6.79
N SER A 151 5.00 -2.91 -8.02
CA SER A 151 4.25 -4.14 -8.28
C SER A 151 4.99 -5.35 -7.71
N VAL A 152 6.28 -5.50 -8.05
CA VAL A 152 7.12 -6.60 -7.56
C VAL A 152 7.21 -6.56 -6.04
N LEU A 153 7.57 -5.39 -5.46
CA LEU A 153 7.76 -5.24 -4.02
C LEU A 153 6.47 -5.52 -3.24
N ASN A 154 5.30 -5.10 -3.76
CA ASN A 154 4.02 -5.37 -3.12
C ASN A 154 3.63 -6.84 -3.23
N GLN A 155 3.77 -7.42 -4.42
CA GLN A 155 3.31 -8.78 -4.70
C GLN A 155 4.14 -9.89 -4.05
N VAL A 156 5.28 -9.57 -3.46
CA VAL A 156 5.98 -10.48 -2.53
C VAL A 156 5.11 -10.76 -1.30
N TYR A 157 4.40 -9.75 -0.81
CA TYR A 157 3.66 -9.83 0.44
C TYR A 157 2.15 -9.91 0.26
N TYR A 158 1.61 -9.25 -0.78
CA TYR A 158 0.17 -9.10 -0.96
C TYR A 158 -0.27 -9.49 -2.37
N THR A 159 -1.36 -10.25 -2.44
CA THR A 159 -2.18 -10.30 -3.65
C THR A 159 -3.20 -9.18 -3.61
N GLY A 160 -3.57 -8.63 -4.77
CA GLY A 160 -4.45 -7.47 -4.80
C GLY A 160 -5.48 -7.50 -5.93
N LYS A 161 -6.63 -6.87 -5.67
CA LYS A 161 -7.68 -6.65 -6.68
C LYS A 161 -8.33 -5.29 -6.52
N THR A 162 -8.78 -4.71 -7.64
CA THR A 162 -9.66 -3.54 -7.61
C THR A 162 -11.06 -3.96 -7.16
N ILE A 163 -11.60 -3.27 -6.17
CA ILE A 163 -12.97 -3.51 -5.68
C ILE A 163 -13.94 -2.41 -6.10
N PHE A 164 -13.47 -1.15 -6.24
CA PHE A 164 -14.29 -0.05 -6.75
C PHE A 164 -13.48 0.86 -7.65
N LYS A 165 -14.10 1.36 -8.74
CA LYS A 165 -13.62 2.49 -9.54
C LYS A 165 -14.36 3.73 -9.10
N VAL A 166 -13.66 4.84 -8.91
CA VAL A 166 -14.21 6.04 -8.29
C VAL A 166 -13.99 7.26 -9.17
N SER A 167 -15.07 7.93 -9.55
CA SER A 167 -15.01 9.14 -10.35
C SER A 167 -14.60 10.36 -9.53
N PRO A 168 -13.99 11.40 -10.15
CA PRO A 168 -13.64 12.64 -9.47
C PRO A 168 -14.79 13.33 -8.76
N GLY A 169 -16.02 13.21 -9.28
CA GLY A 169 -17.24 13.79 -8.68
C GLY A 169 -17.62 13.19 -7.32
N SER A 170 -16.99 12.08 -6.92
CA SER A 170 -17.17 11.52 -5.58
C SER A 170 -16.42 12.29 -4.48
N PHE A 171 -15.67 13.35 -4.82
CA PHE A 171 -14.81 14.10 -3.90
C PHE A 171 -15.07 15.60 -3.92
N ASN A 172 -14.75 16.25 -2.79
CA ASN A 172 -14.74 17.72 -2.68
C ASN A 172 -13.45 18.18 -1.94
N PRO A 173 -12.54 18.94 -2.62
CA PRO A 173 -12.55 19.25 -4.05
C PRO A 173 -12.30 18.00 -4.92
N PRO A 174 -12.81 17.97 -6.17
CA PRO A 174 -12.59 16.83 -7.05
C PRO A 174 -11.11 16.73 -7.46
N PRO A 175 -10.50 15.54 -7.48
CA PRO A 175 -9.17 15.33 -8.05
C PRO A 175 -9.21 15.43 -9.57
N LYS A 176 -8.04 15.67 -10.20
CA LYS A 176 -7.92 15.72 -11.66
C LYS A 176 -7.97 14.35 -12.34
N VAL A 177 -7.88 13.28 -11.57
CA VAL A 177 -7.76 11.89 -12.06
C VAL A 177 -8.78 10.99 -11.37
N GLN A 178 -9.11 9.87 -12.01
CA GLN A 178 -9.91 8.83 -11.39
C GLN A 178 -9.17 8.20 -10.20
N SER A 179 -9.93 7.61 -9.29
CA SER A 179 -9.44 6.82 -8.18
C SER A 179 -9.91 5.38 -8.28
N SER A 180 -9.25 4.51 -7.54
CA SER A 180 -9.65 3.11 -7.39
C SER A 180 -9.45 2.70 -5.94
N VAL A 181 -10.40 1.92 -5.43
CA VAL A 181 -10.23 1.22 -4.15
C VAL A 181 -9.70 -0.17 -4.48
N ILE A 182 -8.57 -0.52 -3.90
CA ILE A 182 -7.99 -1.86 -3.99
C ILE A 182 -8.07 -2.57 -2.65
N HIS A 183 -8.20 -3.87 -2.70
CA HIS A 183 -8.05 -4.76 -1.56
C HIS A 183 -6.79 -5.59 -1.76
N LEU A 184 -5.86 -5.44 -0.82
CA LEU A 184 -4.63 -6.24 -0.73
C LEU A 184 -4.80 -7.23 0.41
N THR A 185 -4.52 -8.49 0.14
CA THR A 185 -4.55 -9.58 1.12
C THR A 185 -3.17 -10.21 1.22
N ARG A 186 -2.65 -10.33 2.42
CA ARG A 186 -1.35 -11.00 2.67
C ARG A 186 -1.41 -12.43 2.13
N GLN A 187 -0.35 -12.84 1.44
CA GLN A 187 -0.22 -14.20 0.90
C GLN A 187 1.05 -14.90 1.37
N LEU A 188 2.19 -14.37 1.01
CA LEU A 188 3.51 -14.95 1.23
C LEU A 188 4.41 -13.94 1.94
N SER A 189 5.56 -14.39 2.36
CA SER A 189 6.69 -13.55 2.74
C SER A 189 7.88 -13.87 1.85
N LEU A 190 8.83 -12.95 1.79
CA LEU A 190 10.11 -13.22 1.17
C LEU A 190 10.76 -14.41 1.88
N PRO A 191 11.32 -15.41 1.16
CA PRO A 191 12.05 -16.50 1.79
C PRO A 191 13.16 -16.00 2.73
N GLU A 192 13.36 -16.66 3.87
CA GLU A 192 14.37 -16.27 4.87
C GLU A 192 15.79 -16.21 4.29
N SER A 193 16.08 -17.04 3.28
CA SER A 193 17.33 -17.03 2.54
C SER A 193 17.57 -15.77 1.73
N VAL A 194 16.54 -14.92 1.53
CA VAL A 194 16.63 -13.72 0.69
C VAL A 194 16.71 -12.47 1.55
N LYS A 195 17.84 -11.79 1.51
CA LYS A 195 18.04 -10.50 2.20
C LYS A 195 17.15 -9.43 1.54
N LEU A 196 16.21 -8.88 2.29
CA LEU A 196 15.27 -7.85 1.80
C LEU A 196 15.99 -6.64 1.19
N SER A 197 17.13 -6.23 1.73
CA SER A 197 17.94 -5.13 1.20
C SER A 197 18.43 -5.43 -0.22
N THR A 198 18.95 -6.64 -0.45
CA THR A 198 19.43 -7.10 -1.76
C THR A 198 18.27 -7.19 -2.74
N PHE A 199 17.14 -7.81 -2.35
CA PHE A 199 15.94 -7.89 -3.17
C PHE A 199 15.47 -6.50 -3.63
N ARG A 200 15.36 -5.55 -2.71
CA ARG A 200 14.98 -4.16 -3.03
C ARG A 200 15.96 -3.49 -3.99
N THR A 201 17.25 -3.73 -3.82
CA THR A 201 18.29 -3.18 -4.69
C THR A 201 18.20 -3.78 -6.09
N VAL A 202 18.07 -5.09 -6.22
CA VAL A 202 17.90 -5.80 -7.50
C VAL A 202 16.67 -5.26 -8.24
N VAL A 203 15.51 -5.21 -7.59
CA VAL A 203 14.25 -4.72 -8.19
C VAL A 203 14.40 -3.26 -8.63
N LYS A 204 14.91 -2.38 -7.77
CA LYS A 204 15.08 -0.95 -8.12
C LYS A 204 16.06 -0.75 -9.27
N SER A 205 17.19 -1.46 -9.27
CA SER A 205 18.20 -1.37 -10.34
C SER A 205 17.64 -1.87 -11.68
N ALA A 206 16.92 -2.99 -11.66
CA ALA A 206 16.26 -3.51 -12.85
C ALA A 206 15.31 -2.48 -13.47
N PHE A 207 14.39 -1.90 -12.67
CA PHE A 207 13.42 -0.92 -13.16
C PHE A 207 13.99 0.49 -13.37
N GLY A 208 15.21 0.79 -12.89
CA GLY A 208 15.89 2.07 -13.13
C GLY A 208 16.10 2.36 -14.62
N GLN A 209 16.23 1.31 -15.44
CA GLN A 209 16.34 1.41 -16.89
C GLN A 209 15.39 0.41 -17.57
N ARG A 210 14.10 0.56 -17.34
CA ARG A 210 13.04 -0.37 -17.76
C ARG A 210 13.14 -0.90 -19.19
N ARG A 211 13.63 -0.10 -20.14
CA ARG A 211 13.74 -0.49 -21.55
C ARG A 211 14.97 -1.35 -21.87
N LYS A 212 15.89 -1.50 -20.93
CA LYS A 212 17.11 -2.32 -21.10
C LYS A 212 16.89 -3.74 -20.60
N MET A 213 17.65 -4.69 -21.15
CA MET A 213 17.72 -6.05 -20.63
C MET A 213 18.41 -6.07 -19.27
N LEU A 214 18.07 -7.03 -18.43
CA LEU A 214 18.61 -7.15 -17.06
C LEU A 214 20.13 -7.27 -17.02
N ARG A 215 20.75 -7.95 -17.99
CA ARG A 215 22.23 -8.01 -18.12
C ARG A 215 22.91 -6.65 -18.18
N ASN A 216 22.22 -5.61 -18.63
CA ASN A 216 22.77 -4.26 -18.70
C ASN A 216 22.61 -3.50 -17.37
N THR A 217 21.51 -3.75 -16.65
CA THR A 217 21.16 -3.02 -15.42
C THR A 217 21.71 -3.67 -14.16
N LEU A 218 21.89 -4.99 -14.18
CA LEU A 218 22.36 -5.78 -13.05
C LEU A 218 23.83 -6.20 -13.14
N LYS A 219 24.51 -5.93 -14.29
CA LYS A 219 25.94 -6.20 -14.45
C LYS A 219 26.82 -5.77 -13.26
N PRO A 220 26.59 -4.59 -12.63
CA PRO A 220 27.41 -4.17 -11.49
C PRO A 220 27.33 -5.09 -10.25
N PHE A 221 26.31 -5.96 -10.16
CA PHE A 221 26.10 -6.88 -9.05
C PHE A 221 26.58 -8.31 -9.35
N ILE A 222 27.13 -8.55 -10.56
CA ILE A 222 27.52 -9.88 -11.04
C ILE A 222 29.03 -9.95 -11.14
N LYS A 223 29.63 -10.90 -10.41
CA LYS A 223 31.07 -11.20 -10.46
C LYS A 223 31.38 -12.17 -11.61
N GLU A 224 30.61 -13.25 -11.71
CA GLU A 224 30.79 -14.26 -12.74
C GLU A 224 29.94 -13.94 -13.97
N THR A 225 30.60 -13.56 -15.05
CA THR A 225 29.92 -13.14 -16.30
C THR A 225 29.08 -14.24 -16.96
N SER A 226 29.37 -15.51 -16.70
CA SER A 226 28.57 -16.66 -17.13
C SER A 226 27.09 -16.57 -16.72
N LEU A 227 26.80 -16.01 -15.54
CA LEU A 227 25.42 -15.80 -15.08
C LEU A 227 24.64 -14.86 -15.99
N LEU A 228 25.30 -13.87 -16.62
CA LEU A 228 24.68 -12.93 -17.55
C LEU A 228 24.17 -13.59 -18.85
N GLU A 229 24.62 -14.81 -19.14
CA GLU A 229 24.20 -15.59 -20.30
C GLU A 229 22.90 -16.36 -20.06
N SER A 230 22.47 -16.45 -18.78
CA SER A 230 21.20 -17.13 -18.45
C SER A 230 20.01 -16.43 -19.08
N GLY A 231 18.96 -17.21 -19.40
CA GLY A 231 17.76 -16.72 -20.07
C GLY A 231 17.05 -15.58 -19.34
N LEU A 232 17.17 -15.48 -18.01
CA LEU A 232 16.57 -14.38 -17.23
C LEU A 232 17.22 -13.03 -17.56
N PHE A 233 18.55 -13.01 -17.75
CA PHE A 233 19.28 -11.76 -17.99
C PHE A 233 19.06 -11.18 -19.40
N SER A 234 18.51 -11.96 -20.33
CA SER A 234 18.09 -11.49 -21.66
C SER A 234 16.71 -10.79 -21.65
N LYS A 235 15.93 -10.99 -20.58
CA LYS A 235 14.61 -10.39 -20.41
C LYS A 235 14.70 -8.91 -19.97
N ARG A 236 13.59 -8.18 -20.16
CA ARG A 236 13.39 -6.85 -19.58
C ARG A 236 12.73 -6.95 -18.21
N PRO A 237 12.87 -5.95 -17.35
CA PRO A 237 12.32 -5.96 -15.97
C PRO A 237 10.84 -6.33 -15.89
N GLU A 238 10.01 -5.82 -16.80
CA GLU A 238 8.57 -6.08 -16.76
C GLU A 238 8.16 -7.50 -17.15
N GLN A 239 9.05 -8.26 -17.74
CA GLN A 239 8.78 -9.64 -18.18
C GLN A 239 8.97 -10.67 -17.06
N LEU A 240 9.61 -10.26 -15.94
CA LEU A 240 9.88 -11.14 -14.82
C LEU A 240 8.70 -11.18 -13.85
N SER A 241 8.35 -12.39 -13.44
CA SER A 241 7.45 -12.63 -12.31
C SER A 241 8.14 -12.28 -10.97
N VAL A 242 7.38 -12.23 -9.90
CA VAL A 242 7.93 -12.07 -8.55
C VAL A 242 8.88 -13.22 -8.18
N GLN A 243 8.55 -14.44 -8.59
CA GLN A 243 9.38 -15.62 -8.36
C GLN A 243 10.71 -15.53 -9.13
N ASP A 244 10.69 -15.05 -10.37
CA ASP A 244 11.92 -14.78 -11.12
C ASP A 244 12.81 -13.76 -10.41
N TYR A 245 12.23 -12.70 -9.80
CA TYR A 245 12.98 -11.72 -9.01
C TYR A 245 13.55 -12.29 -7.72
N ILE A 246 12.83 -13.19 -7.05
CA ILE A 246 13.33 -13.91 -5.88
C ILE A 246 14.53 -14.76 -6.27
N GLN A 247 14.41 -15.59 -7.31
CA GLN A 247 15.50 -16.43 -7.80
C GLN A 247 16.71 -15.60 -8.23
N LEU A 248 16.49 -14.54 -9.00
CA LEU A 248 17.54 -13.61 -9.43
C LEU A 248 18.28 -12.98 -8.24
N THR A 249 17.57 -12.71 -7.14
CA THR A 249 18.19 -12.17 -5.93
C THR A 249 19.06 -13.23 -5.23
N ILE A 250 18.60 -14.48 -5.17
CA ILE A 250 19.38 -15.61 -4.63
C ILE A 250 20.67 -15.77 -5.43
N ASP A 251 20.56 -15.81 -6.76
CA ASP A 251 21.72 -15.98 -7.66
C ASP A 251 22.75 -14.85 -7.46
N ILE A 252 22.30 -13.62 -7.28
CA ILE A 252 23.17 -12.46 -7.01
C ILE A 252 23.79 -12.56 -5.59
N GLN A 253 23.03 -12.96 -4.57
CA GLN A 253 23.56 -13.11 -3.21
C GLN A 253 24.68 -14.13 -3.16
N ASN A 254 24.49 -15.28 -3.79
CA ASN A 254 25.50 -16.37 -3.82
C ASN A 254 26.82 -15.96 -4.48
N GLN A 255 26.84 -14.86 -5.24
CA GLN A 255 28.08 -14.32 -5.82
C GLN A 255 28.76 -13.26 -4.94
N ILE A 256 28.06 -12.73 -3.96
CA ILE A 256 28.60 -11.67 -3.08
C ILE A 256 29.22 -12.28 -1.82
N GLU A 257 28.73 -13.42 -1.39
CA GLU A 257 29.29 -14.24 -0.30
C GLU A 257 30.51 -15.03 -0.80
#